data_2c04952383a8c685761e0e3bf32280c0
#
_entry.id   2c04952383a8c685761e0e3bf32280c0
#
_cell.length_a   1.000
_cell.length_b   1.000
_cell.length_c   1.000
_cell.angle_alpha   90.00
_cell.angle_beta   90.00
_cell.angle_gamma   90.00
#
_symmetry.space_group_name_H-M   'P 1'
#
loop_
_entity.id
_entity.type
_entity.pdbx_description
1 polymer ?
#
loop_
_entity_poly.entity_id
_entity_poly.type
_entity_poly.pdbx_seq_one_letter_code
_entity_poly.pdbx_strand_id
1 'polypeptide(L)'
;DDVESRGLGDVYKRQVLKDEKLADVEGILNTELVKGQFATGGQFQIIIGSGTVDEVYKYFIQYADIKESSKNEVKQAADKKMNPLQQLVKMLADVFVPIIPALVASGLLMGLNNILTAEGLFATGKSLVDLYPGIADAASMINTFASAAYSFLPILVGFSATKMFGGNPYLGAVMGMIMVSGDLLNAYSYGSAITENTVPVWQIGA
;
A
#
# COMPACT_ATOMS: atom_id res chain seq x y z
N ASP A 1 -18.43 11.78 -6.23
CA ASP A 1 -19.19 10.75 -5.48
C ASP A 1 -18.22 9.78 -4.83
N ASP A 2 -17.53 10.25 -3.75
CA ASP A 2 -16.63 9.43 -2.97
C ASP A 2 -17.40 8.67 -1.90
N VAL A 3 -17.99 7.54 -2.27
CA VAL A 3 -18.68 6.61 -1.35
C VAL A 3 -17.70 5.68 -0.62
N GLU A 4 -16.40 5.73 -0.88
CA GLU A 4 -15.41 4.81 -0.31
C GLU A 4 -14.79 5.23 1.05
N SER A 5 -15.24 6.31 1.68
CA SER A 5 -14.73 6.70 3.00
C SER A 5 -15.71 6.49 4.16
N ARG A 6 -16.79 5.75 3.97
CA ARG A 6 -17.74 5.37 5.04
C ARG A 6 -17.49 3.97 5.58
N GLY A 7 -16.23 3.61 5.76
CA GLY A 7 -15.87 2.43 6.52
C GLY A 7 -15.60 2.83 7.96
N LEU A 8 -16.48 2.44 8.91
CA LEU A 8 -16.37 2.67 10.35
C LEU A 8 -16.20 4.16 10.70
N GLY A 9 -17.26 4.80 11.13
CA GLY A 9 -17.40 6.24 11.36
C GLY A 9 -16.13 6.91 11.87
N ASP A 10 -15.76 8.02 11.24
CA ASP A 10 -14.59 8.82 11.61
C ASP A 10 -14.71 9.18 13.11
N VAL A 11 -14.03 8.42 13.95
CA VAL A 11 -14.06 8.55 15.41
C VAL A 11 -13.22 9.75 15.87
N TYR A 12 -12.51 10.40 14.91
CA TYR A 12 -11.57 11.48 15.18
C TYR A 12 -11.62 12.58 14.11
N LYS A 13 -11.22 13.79 14.49
CA LYS A 13 -11.02 14.92 13.58
C LYS A 13 -9.55 15.20 13.38
N ARG A 14 -9.18 15.52 12.15
CA ARG A 14 -7.80 15.82 11.72
C ARG A 14 -7.66 17.29 11.40
N GLN A 15 -6.62 17.91 11.92
CA GLN A 15 -6.30 19.32 11.72
C GLN A 15 -4.80 19.48 11.42
N VAL A 16 -4.45 20.53 10.70
CA VAL A 16 -3.07 20.97 10.55
C VAL A 16 -2.93 22.29 11.29
N LEU A 17 -2.30 22.25 12.45
CA LEU A 17 -2.05 23.44 13.26
C LEU A 17 -0.89 24.24 12.67
N LYS A 18 -0.94 25.56 12.74
CA LYS A 18 0.19 26.45 12.36
C LYS A 18 1.40 26.17 13.26
N ASP A 19 1.17 26.07 14.56
CA ASP A 19 2.16 25.72 15.57
C ASP A 19 1.51 24.76 16.59
N GLU A 20 1.99 23.52 16.61
CA GLU A 20 1.48 22.48 17.52
C GLU A 20 1.81 22.76 18.99
N LYS A 21 2.86 23.56 19.26
CA LYS A 21 3.27 23.92 20.62
C LYS A 21 2.31 24.85 21.34
N LEU A 22 1.44 25.54 20.58
CA LEU A 22 0.42 26.44 21.13
C LEU A 22 -0.87 25.70 21.51
N ALA A 23 -0.99 24.41 21.17
CA ALA A 23 -2.16 23.62 21.54
C ALA A 23 -2.11 23.25 23.03
N ASP A 24 -3.16 23.59 23.76
CA ASP A 24 -3.34 23.15 25.15
C ASP A 24 -3.82 21.69 25.16
N VAL A 25 -2.86 20.78 25.04
CA VAL A 25 -3.09 19.32 24.98
C VAL A 25 -3.75 18.84 26.28
N GLU A 26 -3.33 19.38 27.41
CA GLU A 26 -3.84 18.97 28.72
C GLU A 26 -5.31 19.41 28.89
N GLY A 27 -5.64 20.64 28.51
CA GLY A 27 -7.02 21.14 28.49
C GLY A 27 -7.91 20.33 27.55
N ILE A 28 -7.39 19.95 26.35
CA ILE A 28 -8.12 19.12 25.40
C ILE A 28 -8.40 17.74 25.99
N LEU A 29 -7.41 17.07 26.59
CA LEU A 29 -7.57 15.73 27.17
C LEU A 29 -8.48 15.69 28.39
N ASN A 30 -8.56 16.80 29.15
CA ASN A 30 -9.46 16.95 30.29
C ASN A 30 -10.94 17.20 29.87
N THR A 31 -11.21 17.35 28.58
CA THR A 31 -12.59 17.52 28.08
C THR A 31 -13.29 16.16 28.07
N GLU A 32 -14.48 16.09 28.68
CA GLU A 32 -15.24 14.84 28.90
C GLU A 32 -15.49 14.03 27.61
N LEU A 33 -15.69 14.72 26.48
CA LEU A 33 -15.95 14.08 25.18
C LEU A 33 -14.69 13.56 24.49
N VAL A 34 -13.50 13.99 24.93
CA VAL A 34 -12.22 13.60 24.29
C VAL A 34 -11.73 12.29 24.88
N LYS A 35 -11.50 11.30 24.02
CA LYS A 35 -10.99 9.98 24.39
C LYS A 35 -9.47 9.87 24.23
N GLY A 36 -8.87 10.78 23.47
CA GLY A 36 -7.43 10.83 23.26
C GLY A 36 -7.03 11.89 22.24
N GLN A 37 -5.72 12.18 22.20
CA GLN A 37 -5.12 13.09 21.26
C GLN A 37 -3.76 12.52 20.81
N PHE A 38 -3.41 12.68 19.55
CA PHE A 38 -2.07 12.41 19.06
C PHE A 38 -1.74 13.28 17.83
N ALA A 39 -0.46 13.54 17.64
CA ALA A 39 0.05 14.22 16.46
C ALA A 39 0.87 13.24 15.63
N THR A 40 0.54 13.09 14.35
CA THR A 40 1.27 12.23 13.43
C THR A 40 1.17 12.76 12.00
N GLY A 41 2.26 12.65 11.26
CA GLY A 41 2.29 13.06 9.86
C GLY A 41 1.93 14.52 9.62
N GLY A 42 2.28 15.44 10.56
CA GLY A 42 1.93 16.86 10.48
C GLY A 42 0.45 17.17 10.73
N GLN A 43 -0.31 16.20 11.21
CA GLN A 43 -1.73 16.35 11.56
C GLN A 43 -1.92 16.20 13.07
N PHE A 44 -2.67 17.11 13.64
CA PHE A 44 -3.14 17.05 15.02
C PHE A 44 -4.51 16.39 15.05
N GLN A 45 -4.66 15.28 15.76
CA GLN A 45 -5.85 14.44 15.74
C GLN A 45 -6.43 14.33 17.14
N ILE A 46 -7.76 14.58 17.26
CA ILE A 46 -8.52 14.47 18.50
C ILE A 46 -9.56 13.37 18.33
N ILE A 47 -9.54 12.39 19.22
CA ILE A 47 -10.48 11.27 19.25
C ILE A 47 -11.65 11.65 20.12
N ILE A 48 -12.87 11.72 19.54
CA ILE A 48 -14.09 12.13 20.28
C ILE A 48 -15.08 10.96 20.41
N GLY A 49 -14.93 9.91 19.72
CA GLY A 49 -15.88 8.80 19.74
C GLY A 49 -16.96 8.91 18.65
N SER A 50 -17.52 7.75 18.28
CA SER A 50 -18.54 7.65 17.24
C SER A 50 -19.86 8.32 17.67
N GLY A 51 -20.48 9.06 16.76
CA GLY A 51 -21.80 9.66 16.95
C GLY A 51 -21.79 11.13 17.36
N THR A 52 -20.79 11.59 18.11
CA THR A 52 -20.69 13.00 18.57
C THR A 52 -19.68 13.82 17.77
N VAL A 53 -18.82 13.18 17.04
CA VAL A 53 -17.74 13.84 16.29
C VAL A 53 -18.25 14.85 15.26
N ASP A 54 -19.37 14.57 14.60
CA ASP A 54 -19.94 15.45 13.58
C ASP A 54 -20.62 16.68 14.18
N GLU A 55 -21.24 16.53 15.36
CA GLU A 55 -21.82 17.65 16.10
C GLU A 55 -20.72 18.59 16.61
N VAL A 56 -19.74 18.04 17.29
CA VAL A 56 -18.57 18.81 17.78
C VAL A 56 -17.89 19.54 16.62
N TYR A 57 -17.77 18.90 15.46
CA TYR A 57 -17.17 19.52 14.28
C TYR A 57 -17.97 20.71 13.76
N LYS A 58 -19.30 20.60 13.68
CA LYS A 58 -20.18 21.70 13.26
C LYS A 58 -20.02 22.92 14.19
N TYR A 59 -20.08 22.70 15.52
CA TYR A 59 -19.89 23.75 16.50
C TYR A 59 -18.49 24.35 16.42
N PHE A 60 -17.46 23.51 16.22
CA PHE A 60 -16.08 23.95 16.11
C PHE A 60 -15.85 24.87 14.89
N ILE A 61 -16.37 24.50 13.72
CA ILE A 61 -16.27 25.33 12.51
C ILE A 61 -17.00 26.68 12.72
N GLN A 62 -18.19 26.63 13.28
CA GLN A 62 -18.99 27.82 13.52
C GLN A 62 -18.31 28.76 14.54
N TYR A 63 -17.75 28.22 15.61
CA TYR A 63 -17.10 29.00 16.67
C TYR A 63 -15.74 29.55 16.24
N ALA A 64 -14.96 28.78 15.52
CA ALA A 64 -13.61 29.15 15.10
C ALA A 64 -13.58 29.94 13.77
N ASP A 65 -14.73 30.15 13.12
CA ASP A 65 -14.86 30.81 11.79
C ASP A 65 -13.87 30.22 10.75
N ILE A 66 -13.76 28.90 10.74
CA ILE A 66 -12.83 28.17 9.86
C ILE A 66 -13.62 27.54 8.73
N LYS A 67 -13.11 27.68 7.50
CA LYS A 67 -13.68 26.97 6.34
C LYS A 67 -13.37 25.48 6.40
N GLU A 68 -14.37 24.69 6.07
CA GLU A 68 -14.20 23.26 5.92
C GLU A 68 -13.18 22.97 4.80
N SER A 69 -12.14 22.21 5.12
CA SER A 69 -11.13 21.80 4.16
C SER A 69 -11.35 20.34 3.77
N SER A 70 -11.16 20.03 2.51
CA SER A 70 -11.21 18.66 2.03
C SER A 70 -10.08 17.81 2.64
N LYS A 71 -10.28 16.48 2.71
CA LYS A 71 -9.21 15.56 3.16
C LYS A 71 -7.91 15.74 2.37
N ASN A 72 -8.02 16.09 1.09
CA ASN A 72 -6.86 16.32 0.23
C ASN A 72 -6.10 17.60 0.58
N GLU A 73 -6.82 18.68 0.92
CA GLU A 73 -6.18 19.95 1.34
C GLU A 73 -5.47 19.79 2.68
N VAL A 74 -6.07 19.07 3.64
CA VAL A 74 -5.46 18.76 4.93
C VAL A 74 -4.21 17.89 4.74
N LYS A 75 -4.28 16.88 3.84
CA LYS A 75 -3.13 16.04 3.51
C LYS A 75 -1.99 16.86 2.88
N GLN A 76 -2.30 17.72 1.91
CA GLN A 76 -1.31 18.57 1.25
C GLN A 76 -0.66 19.59 2.21
N ALA A 77 -1.44 20.16 3.13
CA ALA A 77 -0.94 21.08 4.15
C ALA A 77 -0.01 20.36 5.14
N ALA A 78 -0.33 19.13 5.52
CA ALA A 78 0.52 18.28 6.36
C ALA A 78 1.84 17.92 5.66
N ASP A 79 1.78 17.58 4.38
CA ASP A 79 2.95 17.19 3.58
C ASP A 79 3.99 18.33 3.46
N LYS A 80 3.53 19.57 3.38
CA LYS A 80 4.41 20.76 3.36
C LYS A 80 5.22 20.98 4.64
N LYS A 81 4.80 20.38 5.77
CA LYS A 81 5.50 20.50 7.06
C LYS A 81 6.52 19.38 7.30
N MET A 82 6.56 18.37 6.43
CA MET A 82 7.47 17.25 6.56
C MET A 82 8.87 17.57 6.04
N ASN A 83 9.89 16.98 6.66
CA ASN A 83 11.24 16.99 6.13
C ASN A 83 11.30 16.24 4.78
N PRO A 84 12.25 16.58 3.88
CA PRO A 84 12.36 15.94 2.55
C PRO A 84 12.46 14.41 2.64
N LEU A 85 13.16 13.87 3.65
CA LEU A 85 13.26 12.44 3.87
C LEU A 85 11.91 11.81 4.27
N GLN A 86 11.15 12.49 5.13
CA GLN A 86 9.81 12.05 5.52
C GLN A 86 8.84 12.08 4.34
N GLN A 87 8.94 13.10 3.48
CA GLN A 87 8.15 13.19 2.26
C GLN A 87 8.45 12.04 1.31
N LEU A 88 9.73 11.68 1.14
CA LEU A 88 10.13 10.53 0.31
C LEU A 88 9.57 9.22 0.87
N VAL A 89 9.73 8.96 2.17
CA VAL A 89 9.19 7.76 2.82
C VAL A 89 7.67 7.68 2.69
N LYS A 90 6.99 8.80 2.89
CA LYS A 90 5.54 8.88 2.74
C LYS A 90 5.11 8.62 1.29
N MET A 91 5.79 9.21 0.33
CA MET A 91 5.52 9.00 -1.10
C MET A 91 5.64 7.51 -1.46
N LEU A 92 6.70 6.84 -1.01
CA LEU A 92 6.86 5.40 -1.19
C LEU A 92 5.72 4.62 -0.53
N ALA A 93 5.38 4.97 0.72
CA ALA A 93 4.27 4.33 1.43
C ALA A 93 2.94 4.50 0.69
N ASP A 94 2.61 5.70 0.21
CA ASP A 94 1.38 5.99 -0.53
C ASP A 94 1.28 5.19 -1.85
N VAL A 95 2.41 4.82 -2.46
CA VAL A 95 2.47 3.93 -3.63
C VAL A 95 2.26 2.46 -3.23
N PHE A 96 2.91 1.99 -2.16
CA PHE A 96 2.93 0.56 -1.82
C PHE A 96 1.77 0.12 -0.94
N VAL A 97 1.24 0.97 -0.05
CA VAL A 97 0.13 0.62 0.87
C VAL A 97 -1.08 0.01 0.15
N PRO A 98 -1.55 0.53 -1.00
CA PRO A 98 -2.65 -0.09 -1.72
C PRO A 98 -2.34 -1.50 -2.27
N ILE A 99 -1.07 -1.84 -2.44
CA ILE A 99 -0.61 -3.12 -3.01
C ILE A 99 -0.40 -4.18 -1.92
N ILE A 100 -0.18 -3.76 -0.66
CA ILE A 100 0.10 -4.65 0.48
C ILE A 100 -0.90 -5.81 0.58
N PRO A 101 -2.23 -5.63 0.48
CA PRO A 101 -3.16 -6.75 0.59
C PRO A 101 -2.91 -7.86 -0.43
N ALA A 102 -2.57 -7.50 -1.67
CA ALA A 102 -2.23 -8.46 -2.72
C ALA A 102 -0.92 -9.21 -2.41
N LEU A 103 0.10 -8.49 -1.93
CA LEU A 103 1.38 -9.10 -1.55
C LEU A 103 1.24 -10.03 -0.34
N VAL A 104 0.44 -9.64 0.67
CA VAL A 104 0.18 -10.48 1.85
C VAL A 104 -0.56 -11.76 1.45
N ALA A 105 -1.60 -11.66 0.63
CA ALA A 105 -2.34 -12.83 0.14
C ALA A 105 -1.41 -13.78 -0.63
N SER A 106 -0.58 -13.25 -1.53
CA SER A 106 0.41 -14.02 -2.28
C SER A 106 1.45 -14.67 -1.36
N GLY A 107 1.97 -13.94 -0.39
CA GLY A 107 2.93 -14.46 0.59
C GLY A 107 2.38 -15.60 1.44
N LEU A 108 1.12 -15.51 1.88
CA LEU A 108 0.45 -16.58 2.62
C LEU A 108 0.26 -17.83 1.75
N LEU A 109 -0.17 -17.67 0.49
CA LEU A 109 -0.28 -18.78 -0.45
C LEU A 109 1.08 -19.42 -0.75
N MET A 110 2.14 -18.60 -0.89
CA MET A 110 3.49 -19.10 -1.08
C MET A 110 3.99 -19.90 0.12
N GLY A 111 3.70 -19.44 1.34
CA GLY A 111 3.97 -20.17 2.58
C GLY A 111 3.24 -21.52 2.60
N LEU A 112 1.96 -21.56 2.21
CA LEU A 112 1.18 -22.79 2.10
C LEU A 112 1.80 -23.73 1.05
N ASN A 113 2.14 -23.20 -0.13
CA ASN A 113 2.78 -23.99 -1.18
C ASN A 113 4.11 -24.59 -0.70
N ASN A 114 4.93 -23.81 0.00
CA ASN A 114 6.19 -24.31 0.56
C ASN A 114 5.99 -25.48 1.52
N ILE A 115 4.92 -25.46 2.35
CA ILE A 115 4.59 -26.58 3.23
C ILE A 115 4.28 -27.85 2.41
N LEU A 116 3.61 -27.71 1.27
CA LEU A 116 3.25 -28.83 0.40
C LEU A 116 4.46 -29.41 -0.36
N THR A 117 5.41 -28.54 -0.74
CA THR A 117 6.53 -28.89 -1.64
C THR A 117 7.87 -29.06 -0.94
N ALA A 118 8.02 -28.63 0.32
CA ALA A 118 9.27 -28.76 1.06
C ALA A 118 9.57 -30.22 1.39
N GLU A 119 10.76 -30.67 1.01
CA GLU A 119 11.26 -31.99 1.36
C GLU A 119 11.68 -32.05 2.83
N GLY A 120 11.49 -33.21 3.43
CA GLY A 120 11.98 -33.46 4.79
C GLY A 120 11.11 -32.87 5.93
N LEU A 121 10.03 -32.18 5.60
CA LEU A 121 9.15 -31.60 6.61
C LEU A 121 8.26 -32.66 7.29
N PHE A 122 7.76 -33.64 6.53
CA PHE A 122 6.87 -34.71 7.01
C PHE A 122 7.46 -36.10 6.90
N ALA A 123 8.39 -36.31 5.94
CA ALA A 123 9.11 -37.57 5.74
C ALA A 123 10.49 -37.30 5.20
N THR A 124 11.49 -38.11 5.59
CA THR A 124 12.88 -37.94 5.19
C THR A 124 13.01 -37.96 3.67
N GLY A 125 13.48 -36.86 3.07
CA GLY A 125 13.76 -36.74 1.65
C GLY A 125 12.51 -36.74 0.74
N LYS A 126 11.31 -36.50 1.29
CA LYS A 126 10.07 -36.45 0.51
C LYS A 126 9.23 -35.26 0.93
N SER A 127 8.59 -34.63 -0.06
CA SER A 127 7.55 -33.61 0.16
C SER A 127 6.17 -34.25 0.33
N LEU A 128 5.17 -33.45 0.72
CA LEU A 128 3.77 -33.91 0.75
C LEU A 128 3.28 -34.29 -0.66
N VAL A 129 3.70 -33.53 -1.68
CA VAL A 129 3.35 -33.83 -3.08
C VAL A 129 3.92 -35.17 -3.52
N ASP A 130 5.11 -35.55 -3.06
CA ASP A 130 5.71 -36.87 -3.36
C ASP A 130 4.98 -38.00 -2.64
N LEU A 131 4.49 -37.76 -1.42
CA LEU A 131 3.74 -38.75 -0.64
C LEU A 131 2.30 -38.92 -1.17
N TYR A 132 1.73 -37.84 -1.68
CA TYR A 132 0.34 -37.81 -2.17
C TYR A 132 0.29 -37.15 -3.56
N PRO A 133 0.65 -37.89 -4.63
CA PRO A 133 0.71 -37.29 -5.99
C PRO A 133 -0.59 -36.66 -6.47
N GLY A 134 -1.73 -37.08 -5.92
CA GLY A 134 -3.04 -36.48 -6.25
C GLY A 134 -3.22 -35.00 -5.87
N ILE A 135 -2.33 -34.44 -5.03
CA ILE A 135 -2.35 -33.00 -4.68
C ILE A 135 -1.38 -32.15 -5.53
N ALA A 136 -0.63 -32.76 -6.44
CA ALA A 136 0.41 -32.06 -7.22
C ALA A 136 -0.18 -30.92 -8.05
N ASP A 137 -1.30 -31.16 -8.74
CA ASP A 137 -1.96 -30.16 -9.55
C ASP A 137 -2.49 -28.99 -8.70
N ALA A 138 -3.06 -29.30 -7.53
CA ALA A 138 -3.52 -28.27 -6.59
C ALA A 138 -2.34 -27.44 -6.07
N ALA A 139 -1.22 -28.05 -5.72
CA ALA A 139 -0.02 -27.34 -5.30
C ALA A 139 0.53 -26.44 -6.44
N SER A 140 0.53 -26.90 -7.67
CA SER A 140 0.93 -26.13 -8.85
C SER A 140 0.01 -24.91 -9.07
N MET A 141 -1.30 -25.09 -8.93
CA MET A 141 -2.26 -23.97 -9.00
C MET A 141 -2.05 -22.95 -7.88
N ILE A 142 -1.84 -23.42 -6.64
CA ILE A 142 -1.53 -22.53 -5.49
C ILE A 142 -0.25 -21.74 -5.78
N ASN A 143 0.79 -22.39 -6.31
CA ASN A 143 2.03 -21.71 -6.68
C ASN A 143 1.81 -20.63 -7.73
N THR A 144 1.00 -20.90 -8.74
CA THR A 144 0.65 -19.94 -9.80
C THR A 144 -0.06 -18.71 -9.20
N PHE A 145 -1.05 -18.91 -8.31
CA PHE A 145 -1.74 -17.81 -7.66
C PHE A 145 -0.84 -17.04 -6.69
N ALA A 146 0.01 -17.78 -5.95
CA ALA A 146 0.97 -17.21 -5.02
C ALA A 146 2.01 -16.33 -5.71
N SER A 147 2.50 -16.73 -6.86
CA SER A 147 3.54 -16.00 -7.59
C SER A 147 3.01 -14.82 -8.41
N ALA A 148 1.71 -14.79 -8.72
CA ALA A 148 1.14 -13.82 -9.65
C ALA A 148 1.38 -12.36 -9.22
N ALA A 149 1.11 -11.99 -7.95
CA ALA A 149 1.28 -10.62 -7.50
C ALA A 149 2.76 -10.17 -7.51
N TYR A 150 3.70 -11.08 -7.29
CA TYR A 150 5.13 -10.78 -7.36
C TYR A 150 5.61 -10.69 -8.79
N SER A 151 5.19 -11.63 -9.66
CA SER A 151 5.58 -11.64 -11.08
C SER A 151 5.08 -10.39 -11.82
N PHE A 152 3.89 -9.91 -11.46
CA PHE A 152 3.27 -8.73 -12.08
C PHE A 152 3.35 -7.47 -11.20
N LEU A 153 4.22 -7.48 -10.18
CA LEU A 153 4.42 -6.34 -9.27
C LEU A 153 4.67 -5.00 -10.00
N PRO A 154 5.48 -4.93 -11.07
CA PRO A 154 5.68 -3.68 -11.81
C PRO A 154 4.38 -3.08 -12.36
N ILE A 155 3.38 -3.90 -12.71
CA ILE A 155 2.07 -3.44 -13.18
C ILE A 155 1.31 -2.77 -12.03
N LEU A 156 1.28 -3.40 -10.86
CA LEU A 156 0.63 -2.88 -9.66
C LEU A 156 1.29 -1.58 -9.19
N VAL A 157 2.62 -1.55 -9.18
CA VAL A 157 3.39 -0.36 -8.80
C VAL A 157 3.18 0.76 -9.81
N GLY A 158 3.24 0.47 -11.11
CA GLY A 158 3.00 1.44 -12.18
C GLY A 158 1.61 2.08 -12.07
N PHE A 159 0.57 1.27 -11.85
CA PHE A 159 -0.79 1.75 -11.63
C PHE A 159 -0.89 2.65 -10.39
N SER A 160 -0.41 2.16 -9.26
CA SER A 160 -0.50 2.86 -7.97
C SER A 160 0.32 4.16 -7.96
N ALA A 161 1.55 4.12 -8.45
CA ALA A 161 2.42 5.29 -8.52
C ALA A 161 1.83 6.38 -9.42
N THR A 162 1.36 6.02 -10.61
CA THR A 162 0.78 6.98 -11.53
C THR A 162 -0.50 7.60 -10.96
N LYS A 163 -1.34 6.81 -10.28
CA LYS A 163 -2.52 7.31 -9.55
C LYS A 163 -2.12 8.29 -8.44
N MET A 164 -1.08 7.98 -7.69
CA MET A 164 -0.59 8.81 -6.59
C MET A 164 -0.05 10.16 -7.10
N PHE A 165 0.65 10.16 -8.22
CA PHE A 165 1.17 11.38 -8.85
C PHE A 165 0.14 12.14 -9.69
N GLY A 166 -1.13 11.73 -9.70
CA GLY A 166 -2.21 12.41 -10.41
C GLY A 166 -2.23 12.19 -11.92
N GLY A 167 -1.48 11.21 -12.43
CA GLY A 167 -1.49 10.79 -13.82
C GLY A 167 -2.58 9.75 -14.11
N ASN A 168 -2.60 9.24 -15.34
CA ASN A 168 -3.52 8.18 -15.75
C ASN A 168 -3.01 6.80 -15.28
N PRO A 169 -3.68 6.13 -14.31
CA PRO A 169 -3.21 4.87 -13.75
C PRO A 169 -3.08 3.74 -14.78
N TYR A 170 -3.93 3.74 -15.81
CA TYR A 170 -3.89 2.72 -16.85
C TYR A 170 -2.63 2.82 -17.70
N LEU A 171 -2.15 4.04 -17.99
CA LEU A 171 -0.87 4.23 -18.66
C LEU A 171 0.30 3.74 -17.79
N GLY A 172 0.24 3.98 -16.49
CA GLY A 172 1.20 3.43 -15.54
C GLY A 172 1.22 1.90 -15.53
N ALA A 173 0.03 1.28 -15.56
CA ALA A 173 -0.09 -0.18 -15.68
C ALA A 173 0.51 -0.70 -16.99
N VAL A 174 0.26 -0.02 -18.13
CA VAL A 174 0.84 -0.39 -19.43
C VAL A 174 2.37 -0.33 -19.40
N MET A 175 2.96 0.69 -18.78
CA MET A 175 4.41 0.73 -18.58
C MET A 175 4.92 -0.46 -17.76
N GLY A 176 4.20 -0.83 -16.69
CA GLY A 176 4.51 -2.03 -15.91
C GLY A 176 4.39 -3.32 -16.73
N MET A 177 3.38 -3.43 -17.61
CA MET A 177 3.21 -4.58 -18.52
C MET A 177 4.39 -4.69 -19.50
N ILE A 178 4.85 -3.56 -20.05
CA ILE A 178 6.03 -3.52 -20.92
C ILE A 178 7.25 -4.04 -20.15
N MET A 179 7.44 -3.63 -18.90
CA MET A 179 8.60 -4.04 -18.08
C MET A 179 8.63 -5.54 -17.76
N VAL A 180 7.48 -6.21 -17.70
CA VAL A 180 7.39 -7.67 -17.45
C VAL A 180 7.17 -8.48 -18.72
N SER A 181 7.18 -7.83 -19.89
CA SER A 181 7.07 -8.55 -21.16
C SER A 181 8.25 -9.50 -21.35
N GLY A 182 7.95 -10.72 -21.80
CA GLY A 182 8.98 -11.72 -22.15
C GLY A 182 9.89 -11.28 -23.31
N ASP A 183 9.46 -10.30 -24.11
CA ASP A 183 10.26 -9.75 -25.21
C ASP A 183 11.37 -8.81 -24.73
N LEU A 184 11.29 -8.34 -23.47
CA LEU A 184 12.33 -7.51 -22.87
C LEU A 184 13.31 -8.36 -22.07
N LEU A 185 14.60 -8.16 -22.34
CA LEU A 185 15.65 -8.77 -21.55
C LEU A 185 15.70 -8.13 -20.15
N ASN A 186 15.28 -8.87 -19.14
CA ASN A 186 15.36 -8.47 -17.75
C ASN A 186 16.51 -9.17 -17.00
N ALA A 187 16.78 -8.76 -15.76
CA ALA A 187 17.88 -9.31 -14.98
C ALA A 187 17.80 -10.84 -14.77
N TYR A 188 16.60 -11.40 -14.75
CA TYR A 188 16.39 -12.85 -14.55
C TYR A 188 16.65 -13.65 -15.83
N SER A 189 16.31 -13.10 -16.99
CA SER A 189 16.49 -13.78 -18.28
C SER A 189 17.85 -13.49 -18.94
N TYR A 190 18.64 -12.55 -18.39
CA TYR A 190 19.93 -12.15 -18.95
C TYR A 190 20.91 -13.32 -19.05
N GLY A 191 21.01 -14.12 -18.00
CA GLY A 191 21.91 -15.31 -18.00
C GLY A 191 21.55 -16.34 -19.07
N SER A 192 20.27 -16.66 -19.21
CA SER A 192 19.76 -17.60 -20.21
C SER A 192 19.96 -17.05 -21.63
N ALA A 193 19.68 -15.78 -21.85
CA ALA A 193 19.84 -15.13 -23.15
C ALA A 193 21.29 -15.17 -23.64
N ILE A 194 22.28 -14.99 -22.77
CA ILE A 194 23.69 -15.11 -23.11
C ILE A 194 24.05 -16.56 -23.43
N THR A 195 23.58 -17.52 -22.61
CA THR A 195 23.91 -18.95 -22.78
C THR A 195 23.28 -19.53 -24.04
N GLU A 196 22.05 -19.13 -24.35
CA GLU A 196 21.29 -19.61 -25.52
C GLU A 196 21.56 -18.80 -26.79
N ASN A 197 22.41 -17.78 -26.70
CA ASN A 197 22.72 -16.86 -27.80
C ASN A 197 21.47 -16.25 -28.47
N THR A 198 20.42 -16.05 -27.66
CA THR A 198 19.17 -15.41 -28.10
C THR A 198 19.34 -13.91 -28.06
N VAL A 199 19.12 -13.24 -29.18
CA VAL A 199 19.21 -11.77 -29.29
C VAL A 199 17.84 -11.17 -28.99
N PRO A 200 17.70 -10.32 -27.95
CA PRO A 200 16.45 -9.62 -27.69
C PRO A 200 16.06 -8.69 -28.84
N VAL A 201 14.77 -8.59 -29.13
CA VAL A 201 14.22 -7.79 -30.24
C VAL A 201 14.63 -6.31 -30.15
N TRP A 202 14.93 -5.80 -28.96
CA TRP A 202 15.31 -4.42 -28.70
C TRP A 202 16.83 -4.18 -28.62
N GLN A 203 17.65 -5.15 -28.95
CA GLN A 203 19.10 -4.92 -29.02
C GLN A 203 19.38 -3.91 -30.12
N ILE A 204 19.57 -2.65 -29.73
CA ILE A 204 20.05 -1.59 -30.61
C ILE A 204 21.49 -1.96 -30.92
N GLY A 205 21.75 -2.19 -32.20
CA GLY A 205 22.93 -2.85 -32.71
C GLY A 205 24.25 -2.40 -32.08
N ALA A 206 25.07 -3.40 -31.86
CA ALA A 206 26.49 -3.23 -31.59
C ALA A 206 27.20 -2.72 -32.84
#